data_fecfff249e5c54110bfd1dfe483f12d1
#
_entry.id   fecfff249e5c54110bfd1dfe483f12d1
#
_cell.length_a   1.000
_cell.length_b   1.000
_cell.length_c   1.000
_cell.angle_alpha   90.00
_cell.angle_beta   90.00
_cell.angle_gamma   90.00
#
_symmetry.space_group_name_H-M   'P 1'
#
loop_
_entity.id
_entity.type
_entity.pdbx_description
1 polymer ?
#
loop_
_entity_poly.entity_id
_entity_poly.type
_entity_poly.pdbx_seq_one_letter_code
_entity_poly.pdbx_strand_id
1 'polypeptide(L)'
;MYQRISYILLFITAIIMSLHVKAQTAEIKGSILLDGKPAMYATVAVSGQPGTIVSDSAGNYHIRHLPAGIHILQITGIGFDPAKKTITLKPGEIRTLQIKLLQAGNTLNQVVITGTMKAVSRLESPVPVEVFTPAYFKKNPTPNIYESLQNVNGIRPQLNCQVCNTGDIHINGLEGPYTMILIDGMPIVSSLSSVYGLSGIPNSLVERIEIVKGPASSLYGSEAVGGLINIITKRPVSAPRFSADFFGTSWGEYNADIGIKLQAGKKTSILTGINYFNFQQKKDYNNDHFTDMTLQHRVSVFQKWGFERKKGRLLSLAARFMYEDRWGGDLRWQKKFRGGDRIYGESIYT
;
A
#
# COMPACT_ATOMS: atom_id res chain seq x y z
N MET A 1 20.60 72.97 15.12
CA MET A 1 19.55 72.63 14.11
C MET A 1 20.10 71.82 12.93
N TYR A 2 21.23 72.24 12.35
CA TYR A 2 21.86 71.58 11.19
C TYR A 2 22.28 70.11 11.39
N GLN A 3 22.81 69.76 12.53
CA GLN A 3 23.22 68.37 12.82
C GLN A 3 22.03 67.36 12.80
N ARG A 4 20.88 67.72 13.28
CA ARG A 4 19.69 66.83 13.28
C ARG A 4 19.12 66.63 11.86
N ILE A 5 19.23 67.64 11.01
CA ILE A 5 18.83 67.56 9.61
C ILE A 5 19.76 66.59 8.86
N SER A 6 21.07 66.64 9.11
CA SER A 6 22.06 65.75 8.51
C SER A 6 21.83 64.25 8.84
N TYR A 7 21.44 63.92 10.07
CA TYR A 7 21.11 62.54 10.46
C TYR A 7 19.80 62.06 9.80
N ILE A 8 18.80 62.92 9.66
CA ILE A 8 17.54 62.58 8.96
C ILE A 8 17.79 62.32 7.47
N LEU A 9 18.64 63.15 6.85
CA LEU A 9 18.99 62.93 5.41
C LEU A 9 19.78 61.64 5.20
N LEU A 10 20.71 61.33 6.13
CA LEU A 10 21.48 60.08 6.09
C LEU A 10 20.58 58.84 6.32
N PHE A 11 19.58 58.94 7.17
CA PHE A 11 18.61 57.89 7.43
C PHE A 11 17.69 57.67 6.23
N ILE A 12 17.25 58.74 5.56
CA ILE A 12 16.43 58.69 4.36
C ILE A 12 17.21 58.10 3.18
N THR A 13 18.50 58.46 3.00
CA THR A 13 19.35 57.90 1.96
C THR A 13 19.65 56.41 2.20
N ALA A 14 19.82 55.96 3.45
CA ALA A 14 19.97 54.58 3.81
C ALA A 14 18.71 53.75 3.53
N ILE A 15 17.50 54.31 3.80
CA ILE A 15 16.22 53.68 3.48
C ILE A 15 15.99 53.60 1.94
N ILE A 16 16.35 54.64 1.19
CA ILE A 16 16.21 54.64 -0.26
C ILE A 16 17.20 53.64 -0.91
N MET A 17 18.42 53.45 -0.38
CA MET A 17 19.38 52.43 -0.82
C MET A 17 18.90 50.99 -0.57
N SER A 18 18.13 50.75 0.49
CA SER A 18 17.62 49.43 0.82
C SER A 18 16.46 48.96 -0.10
N LEU A 19 15.83 49.89 -0.85
CA LEU A 19 14.70 49.58 -1.73
C LEU A 19 15.11 49.03 -3.12
N HIS A 20 16.39 48.91 -3.45
CA HIS A 20 16.88 48.47 -4.75
C HIS A 20 17.44 47.02 -4.77
N VAL A 21 17.21 46.19 -3.75
CA VAL A 21 17.56 44.81 -3.82
C VAL A 21 16.59 44.07 -4.74
N LYS A 22 16.88 44.10 -6.04
CA LYS A 22 16.22 43.18 -6.99
C LYS A 22 16.61 41.76 -6.57
N ALA A 23 15.68 41.00 -6.04
CA ALA A 23 15.86 39.58 -5.83
C ALA A 23 16.20 38.95 -7.19
N GLN A 24 17.44 38.49 -7.37
CA GLN A 24 17.84 37.81 -8.60
C GLN A 24 17.07 36.50 -8.67
N THR A 25 16.13 36.44 -9.61
CA THR A 25 15.33 35.23 -9.84
C THR A 25 16.15 34.23 -10.66
N ALA A 26 16.03 32.97 -10.29
CA ALA A 26 16.61 31.84 -11.01
C ALA A 26 15.59 31.25 -12.01
N GLU A 27 16.08 30.47 -12.95
CA GLU A 27 15.27 29.78 -13.94
C GLU A 27 15.65 28.30 -14.04
N ILE A 28 14.66 27.45 -14.37
CA ILE A 28 14.88 26.04 -14.68
C ILE A 28 14.38 25.79 -16.10
N LYS A 29 15.20 25.24 -16.93
CA LYS A 29 14.82 24.76 -18.27
C LYS A 29 15.30 23.34 -18.47
N GLY A 30 14.63 22.59 -19.30
CA GLY A 30 15.04 21.23 -19.60
C GLY A 30 14.00 20.43 -20.34
N SER A 31 14.16 19.13 -20.32
CA SER A 31 13.26 18.20 -20.97
C SER A 31 12.82 17.08 -20.04
N ILE A 32 11.60 16.60 -20.27
CA ILE A 32 11.02 15.45 -19.60
C ILE A 32 10.98 14.31 -20.60
N LEU A 33 11.56 13.17 -20.23
CA LEU A 33 11.56 11.96 -21.02
C LEU A 33 10.78 10.86 -20.28
N LEU A 34 9.92 10.17 -21.00
CA LEU A 34 9.20 9.00 -20.57
C LEU A 34 9.71 7.80 -21.36
N ASP A 35 10.40 6.85 -20.70
CA ASP A 35 11.10 5.73 -21.34
C ASP A 35 11.98 6.13 -22.52
N GLY A 36 12.69 7.25 -22.36
CA GLY A 36 13.60 7.79 -23.38
C GLY A 36 12.94 8.57 -24.50
N LYS A 37 11.60 8.67 -24.54
CA LYS A 37 10.83 9.48 -25.49
C LYS A 37 10.37 10.79 -24.85
N PRO A 38 10.16 11.88 -25.62
CA PRO A 38 9.62 13.11 -25.07
C PRO A 38 8.27 12.92 -24.36
N ALA A 39 8.16 13.37 -23.11
CA ALA A 39 6.90 13.39 -22.38
C ALA A 39 6.13 14.67 -22.73
N MET A 40 5.25 14.58 -23.71
CA MET A 40 4.41 15.69 -24.16
C MET A 40 3.35 16.03 -23.11
N TYR A 41 3.11 17.32 -22.92
CA TYR A 41 2.05 17.86 -22.07
C TYR A 41 2.08 17.36 -20.60
N ALA A 42 3.27 17.02 -20.10
CA ALA A 42 3.47 16.76 -18.68
C ALA A 42 3.41 18.07 -17.88
N THR A 43 2.68 18.06 -16.78
CA THR A 43 2.54 19.23 -15.90
C THR A 43 3.68 19.25 -14.89
N VAL A 44 4.36 20.41 -14.77
CA VAL A 44 5.40 20.66 -13.77
C VAL A 44 4.93 21.77 -12.85
N ALA A 45 4.80 21.47 -11.57
CA ALA A 45 4.48 22.42 -10.51
C ALA A 45 5.67 22.57 -9.56
N VAL A 46 5.84 23.76 -8.99
CA VAL A 46 6.82 24.01 -7.92
C VAL A 46 6.07 24.14 -6.61
N SER A 47 6.40 23.31 -5.62
CA SER A 47 5.74 23.36 -4.31
C SER A 47 5.88 24.74 -3.68
N GLY A 48 4.74 25.33 -3.25
CA GLY A 48 4.73 26.65 -2.61
C GLY A 48 4.76 27.83 -3.58
N GLN A 49 4.74 27.59 -4.90
CA GLN A 49 4.63 28.64 -5.91
C GLN A 49 3.28 28.53 -6.66
N PRO A 50 2.60 29.64 -6.94
CA PRO A 50 1.39 29.62 -7.74
C PRO A 50 1.72 29.33 -9.21
N GLY A 51 0.88 28.54 -9.86
CA GLY A 51 0.98 28.21 -11.29
C GLY A 51 1.65 26.87 -11.58
N THR A 52 1.31 26.36 -12.74
CA THR A 52 1.86 25.11 -13.30
C THR A 52 2.35 25.38 -14.72
N ILE A 53 3.39 24.69 -15.14
CA ILE A 53 3.92 24.74 -16.50
C ILE A 53 3.69 23.39 -17.15
N VAL A 54 3.33 23.40 -18.43
CA VAL A 54 3.12 22.20 -19.23
C VAL A 54 4.27 22.08 -20.22
N SER A 55 4.85 20.87 -20.35
CA SER A 55 5.86 20.60 -21.36
C SER A 55 5.29 20.68 -22.77
N ASP A 56 6.11 21.08 -23.74
CA ASP A 56 5.74 21.13 -25.15
C ASP A 56 5.69 19.74 -25.82
N SER A 57 5.43 19.68 -27.11
CA SER A 57 5.40 18.44 -27.90
C SER A 57 6.75 17.73 -27.97
N ALA A 58 7.87 18.41 -27.71
CA ALA A 58 9.21 17.86 -27.61
C ALA A 58 9.60 17.52 -26.16
N GLY A 59 8.67 17.65 -25.20
CA GLY A 59 8.89 17.40 -23.79
C GLY A 59 9.67 18.52 -23.07
N ASN A 60 9.93 19.67 -23.70
CA ASN A 60 10.67 20.73 -23.06
C ASN A 60 9.79 21.57 -22.13
N TYR A 61 10.40 22.08 -21.05
CA TYR A 61 9.75 22.97 -20.09
C TYR A 61 10.67 24.11 -19.67
N HIS A 62 10.09 25.23 -19.26
CA HIS A 62 10.82 26.40 -18.79
C HIS A 62 10.07 27.09 -17.65
N ILE A 63 10.65 27.10 -16.45
CA ILE A 63 10.13 27.74 -15.25
C ILE A 63 10.97 28.98 -15.00
N ARG A 64 10.33 30.14 -14.93
CA ARG A 64 10.97 31.44 -14.73
C ARG A 64 10.62 32.03 -13.38
N HIS A 65 11.38 33.03 -12.97
CA HIS A 65 11.11 33.86 -11.78
C HIS A 65 11.07 33.05 -10.47
N LEU A 66 11.91 32.03 -10.32
CA LEU A 66 12.06 31.29 -9.07
C LEU A 66 13.00 32.05 -8.12
N PRO A 67 12.65 32.20 -6.84
CA PRO A 67 13.60 32.70 -5.85
C PRO A 67 14.78 31.72 -5.69
N ALA A 68 15.92 32.21 -5.23
CA ALA A 68 17.01 31.33 -4.83
C ALA A 68 16.60 30.48 -3.62
N GLY A 69 17.05 29.21 -3.56
CA GLY A 69 16.72 28.30 -2.45
C GLY A 69 16.40 26.89 -2.90
N ILE A 70 15.82 26.13 -1.99
CA ILE A 70 15.41 24.73 -2.23
C ILE A 70 13.99 24.71 -2.82
N HIS A 71 13.82 24.04 -3.93
CA HIS A 71 12.54 23.86 -4.61
C HIS A 71 12.24 22.37 -4.81
N ILE A 72 10.97 22.00 -4.64
CA ILE A 72 10.47 20.67 -4.96
C ILE A 72 9.60 20.79 -6.20
N LEU A 73 10.09 20.23 -7.31
CA LEU A 73 9.31 20.06 -8.53
C LEU A 73 8.40 18.85 -8.39
N GLN A 74 7.14 19.03 -8.72
CA GLN A 74 6.16 17.93 -8.84
C GLN A 74 5.80 17.79 -10.30
N ILE A 75 6.01 16.59 -10.85
CA ILE A 75 5.75 16.28 -12.24
C ILE A 75 4.57 15.30 -12.29
N THR A 76 3.53 15.67 -13.03
CA THR A 76 2.32 14.86 -13.20
C THR A 76 1.93 14.83 -14.68
N GLY A 77 1.25 13.77 -15.10
CA GLY A 77 0.78 13.61 -16.47
C GLY A 77 0.17 12.25 -16.72
N ILE A 78 -0.25 12.02 -17.96
CA ILE A 78 -0.82 10.76 -18.39
C ILE A 78 0.31 9.79 -18.72
N GLY A 79 0.20 8.54 -18.23
CA GLY A 79 1.10 7.46 -18.61
C GLY A 79 2.32 7.27 -17.71
N PHE A 80 2.46 8.06 -16.63
CA PHE A 80 3.52 7.86 -15.64
C PHE A 80 3.04 8.22 -14.22
N ASP A 81 3.68 7.63 -13.22
CA ASP A 81 3.40 7.96 -11.83
C ASP A 81 3.94 9.34 -11.46
N PRO A 82 3.23 10.12 -10.61
CA PRO A 82 3.71 11.41 -10.15
C PRO A 82 5.11 11.34 -9.57
N ALA A 83 6.01 12.19 -10.08
CA ALA A 83 7.40 12.24 -9.64
C ALA A 83 7.69 13.54 -8.88
N LYS A 84 8.59 13.47 -7.90
CA LYS A 84 9.10 14.64 -7.15
C LYS A 84 10.61 14.74 -7.32
N LYS A 85 11.09 15.96 -7.58
CA LYS A 85 12.52 16.24 -7.71
C LYS A 85 12.89 17.46 -6.88
N THR A 86 13.76 17.28 -5.91
CA THR A 86 14.29 18.40 -5.11
C THR A 86 15.52 18.97 -5.78
N ILE A 87 15.58 20.30 -5.89
CA ILE A 87 16.71 21.05 -6.47
C ILE A 87 17.01 22.27 -5.60
N THR A 88 18.25 22.72 -5.64
CA THR A 88 18.69 23.97 -4.98
C THR A 88 19.18 24.93 -6.06
N LEU A 89 18.66 26.15 -6.05
CA LEU A 89 18.99 27.21 -7.01
C LEU A 89 19.78 28.33 -6.32
N LYS A 90 20.82 28.82 -6.99
CA LYS A 90 21.54 30.04 -6.60
C LYS A 90 20.88 31.28 -7.20
N PRO A 91 21.11 32.47 -6.63
CA PRO A 91 20.61 33.73 -7.20
C PRO A 91 21.06 33.90 -8.65
N GLY A 92 20.11 34.17 -9.58
CA GLY A 92 20.41 34.36 -11.01
C GLY A 92 20.79 33.10 -11.80
N GLU A 93 20.71 31.90 -11.20
CA GLU A 93 21.10 30.66 -11.86
C GLU A 93 20.07 30.24 -12.92
N ILE A 94 20.56 29.91 -14.12
CA ILE A 94 19.77 29.20 -15.14
C ILE A 94 20.19 27.73 -15.12
N ARG A 95 19.33 26.87 -14.55
CA ARG A 95 19.64 25.45 -14.42
C ARG A 95 18.98 24.63 -15.51
N THR A 96 19.79 23.83 -16.20
CA THR A 96 19.25 22.84 -17.15
C THR A 96 19.05 21.52 -16.43
N LEU A 97 17.83 20.96 -16.47
CA LEU A 97 17.48 19.72 -15.78
C LEU A 97 16.69 18.80 -16.71
N GLN A 98 17.28 17.65 -17.04
CA GLN A 98 16.57 16.58 -17.70
C GLN A 98 15.92 15.67 -16.66
N ILE A 99 14.61 15.44 -16.80
CA ILE A 99 13.81 14.56 -15.92
C ILE A 99 13.52 13.29 -16.71
N LYS A 100 13.96 12.16 -16.18
CA LYS A 100 13.65 10.85 -16.75
C LYS A 100 12.57 10.20 -15.92
N LEU A 101 11.46 9.88 -16.53
CA LEU A 101 10.32 9.19 -15.95
C LEU A 101 10.23 7.80 -16.57
N LEU A 102 9.74 6.87 -15.78
CA LEU A 102 9.35 5.57 -16.27
C LEU A 102 7.84 5.59 -16.50
N GLN A 103 7.39 4.92 -17.52
CA GLN A 103 5.97 4.74 -17.79
C GLN A 103 5.33 4.16 -16.53
N ALA A 104 4.20 4.72 -16.10
CA ALA A 104 3.40 4.10 -15.04
C ALA A 104 3.17 2.66 -15.48
N GLY A 105 3.53 1.71 -14.60
CA GLY A 105 3.43 0.29 -14.96
C GLY A 105 2.01 0.06 -15.50
N ASN A 106 1.90 -0.07 -16.82
CA ASN A 106 0.63 -0.14 -17.51
C ASN A 106 -0.16 -1.26 -16.87
N THR A 107 -1.31 -0.96 -16.31
CA THR A 107 -2.31 -1.97 -15.95
C THR A 107 -2.60 -2.92 -17.12
N LEU A 108 -2.31 -2.49 -18.35
CA LEU A 108 -2.44 -3.26 -19.57
C LEU A 108 -1.36 -4.34 -19.74
N ASN A 109 -0.15 -4.14 -19.19
CA ASN A 109 0.96 -5.11 -19.26
C ASN A 109 1.15 -5.88 -17.94
N GLN A 110 0.19 -5.82 -17.02
CA GLN A 110 0.25 -6.63 -15.82
C GLN A 110 0.24 -8.11 -16.18
N VAL A 111 1.23 -8.83 -15.67
CA VAL A 111 1.29 -10.28 -15.79
C VAL A 111 0.41 -10.88 -14.70
N VAL A 112 -0.52 -11.74 -15.10
CA VAL A 112 -1.41 -12.50 -14.23
C VAL A 112 -1.12 -13.99 -14.34
N ILE A 113 -1.36 -14.74 -13.30
CA ILE A 113 -1.13 -16.19 -13.25
C ILE A 113 -2.46 -16.93 -13.12
N THR A 114 -3.42 -16.31 -12.46
CA THR A 114 -4.66 -16.92 -12.01
C THR A 114 -5.54 -17.41 -13.15
N GLY A 115 -5.57 -16.69 -14.28
CA GLY A 115 -6.45 -17.04 -15.40
C GLY A 115 -6.01 -18.28 -16.20
N THR A 116 -4.74 -18.68 -16.10
CA THR A 116 -4.17 -19.76 -16.95
C THR A 116 -3.24 -20.70 -16.22
N MET A 117 -3.02 -20.52 -14.91
CA MET A 117 -1.96 -21.16 -14.10
C MET A 117 -0.53 -20.92 -14.66
N LYS A 118 -0.38 -20.01 -15.59
CA LYS A 118 0.89 -19.57 -16.18
C LYS A 118 0.94 -18.06 -16.21
N ALA A 119 2.15 -17.50 -16.19
CA ALA A 119 2.35 -16.07 -16.30
C ALA A 119 2.03 -15.60 -17.72
N VAL A 120 0.93 -14.89 -17.90
CA VAL A 120 0.48 -14.29 -19.16
C VAL A 120 0.17 -12.81 -18.96
N SER A 121 0.16 -12.05 -20.05
CA SER A 121 -0.36 -10.68 -19.99
C SER A 121 -1.84 -10.72 -19.57
N ARG A 122 -2.26 -9.77 -18.74
CA ARG A 122 -3.67 -9.65 -18.31
C ARG A 122 -4.63 -9.58 -19.50
N LEU A 123 -4.21 -8.95 -20.60
CA LEU A 123 -5.00 -8.84 -21.82
C LEU A 123 -5.14 -10.16 -22.58
N GLU A 124 -4.20 -11.07 -22.40
CA GLU A 124 -4.19 -12.39 -23.05
C GLU A 124 -4.84 -13.47 -22.18
N SER A 125 -5.27 -13.11 -20.96
CA SER A 125 -5.97 -14.04 -20.07
C SER A 125 -7.35 -14.38 -20.65
N PRO A 126 -7.71 -15.67 -20.79
CA PRO A 126 -8.99 -16.10 -21.32
C PRO A 126 -10.17 -15.77 -20.38
N VAL A 127 -9.88 -15.48 -19.11
CA VAL A 127 -10.86 -15.02 -18.12
C VAL A 127 -10.46 -13.64 -17.61
N PRO A 128 -11.42 -12.73 -17.36
CA PRO A 128 -11.13 -11.42 -16.80
C PRO A 128 -10.48 -11.54 -15.42
N VAL A 129 -9.27 -11.02 -15.26
CA VAL A 129 -8.55 -10.98 -13.98
C VAL A 129 -8.41 -9.52 -13.56
N GLU A 130 -8.96 -9.19 -12.39
CA GLU A 130 -8.71 -7.91 -11.74
C GLU A 130 -7.48 -8.03 -10.84
N VAL A 131 -6.64 -6.99 -10.85
CA VAL A 131 -5.39 -6.98 -10.09
C VAL A 131 -5.37 -5.78 -9.15
N PHE A 132 -5.19 -6.05 -7.87
CA PHE A 132 -5.11 -5.05 -6.83
C PHE A 132 -3.74 -5.10 -6.16
N THR A 133 -3.06 -3.96 -6.10
CA THR A 133 -1.77 -3.83 -5.45
C THR A 133 -1.92 -3.35 -4.00
N PRO A 134 -0.91 -3.51 -3.14
CA PRO A 134 -0.93 -2.96 -1.78
C PRO A 134 -1.21 -1.45 -1.73
N ALA A 135 -0.80 -0.70 -2.76
CA ALA A 135 -1.08 0.73 -2.86
C ALA A 135 -2.58 1.05 -2.96
N TYR A 136 -3.38 0.14 -3.52
CA TYR A 136 -4.84 0.27 -3.55
C TYR A 136 -5.43 0.16 -2.14
N PHE A 137 -5.01 -0.84 -1.37
CA PHE A 137 -5.53 -1.10 -0.02
C PHE A 137 -5.04 -0.08 1.02
N LYS A 138 -3.87 0.54 0.79
CA LYS A 138 -3.37 1.63 1.65
C LYS A 138 -4.21 2.90 1.63
N LYS A 139 -5.09 3.08 0.64
CA LYS A 139 -6.04 4.21 0.59
C LYS A 139 -7.12 4.10 1.68
N ASN A 140 -7.46 2.87 2.05
CA ASN A 140 -8.37 2.57 3.15
C ASN A 140 -7.78 1.41 3.95
N PRO A 141 -6.87 1.68 4.91
CA PRO A 141 -6.12 0.66 5.63
C PRO A 141 -7.03 -0.15 6.54
N THR A 142 -6.78 -1.45 6.57
CA THR A 142 -7.49 -2.44 7.37
C THR A 142 -6.51 -3.36 8.09
N PRO A 143 -6.91 -3.99 9.21
CA PRO A 143 -6.04 -4.84 10.02
C PRO A 143 -5.49 -6.09 9.30
N ASN A 144 -6.15 -6.54 8.25
CA ASN A 144 -5.79 -7.76 7.53
C ASN A 144 -6.33 -7.76 6.09
N ILE A 145 -5.88 -8.74 5.30
CA ILE A 145 -6.29 -8.89 3.89
C ILE A 145 -7.79 -9.20 3.77
N TYR A 146 -8.36 -10.03 4.67
CA TYR A 146 -9.77 -10.37 4.62
C TYR A 146 -10.65 -9.12 4.66
N GLU A 147 -10.42 -8.23 5.62
CA GLU A 147 -11.15 -6.98 5.72
C GLU A 147 -10.86 -6.01 4.57
N SER A 148 -9.63 -6.03 4.03
CA SER A 148 -9.28 -5.16 2.92
C SER A 148 -10.08 -5.45 1.64
N LEU A 149 -10.55 -6.67 1.46
CA LEU A 149 -11.35 -7.08 0.31
C LEU A 149 -12.72 -6.40 0.24
N GLN A 150 -13.24 -5.85 1.34
CA GLN A 150 -14.47 -5.04 1.32
C GLN A 150 -14.35 -3.79 0.42
N ASN A 151 -13.12 -3.33 0.11
CA ASN A 151 -12.87 -2.22 -0.77
C ASN A 151 -12.99 -2.59 -2.26
N VAL A 152 -13.17 -3.88 -2.58
CA VAL A 152 -13.25 -4.38 -3.94
C VAL A 152 -14.70 -4.54 -4.35
N ASN A 153 -15.12 -3.88 -5.42
CA ASN A 153 -16.48 -3.98 -5.93
C ASN A 153 -16.85 -5.43 -6.23
N GLY A 154 -18.05 -5.85 -5.80
CA GLY A 154 -18.55 -7.22 -6.01
C GLY A 154 -17.94 -8.29 -5.09
N ILE A 155 -17.08 -7.90 -4.17
CA ILE A 155 -16.54 -8.76 -3.11
C ILE A 155 -17.13 -8.31 -1.77
N ARG A 156 -17.69 -9.25 -1.04
CA ARG A 156 -18.25 -8.97 0.28
C ARG A 156 -17.74 -9.97 1.31
N PRO A 157 -16.71 -9.63 2.07
CA PRO A 157 -16.36 -10.37 3.28
C PRO A 157 -17.51 -10.27 4.29
N GLN A 158 -17.93 -11.38 4.84
CA GLN A 158 -19.01 -11.45 5.82
C GLN A 158 -18.57 -12.32 6.99
N LEU A 159 -18.49 -11.74 8.18
CA LEU A 159 -18.27 -12.50 9.41
C LEU A 159 -19.61 -13.10 9.89
N ASN A 160 -19.62 -14.41 10.11
CA ASN A 160 -20.76 -15.15 10.65
C ASN A 160 -20.74 -15.12 12.19
N CYS A 161 -19.55 -15.08 12.77
CA CYS A 161 -19.34 -14.94 14.21
C CYS A 161 -18.12 -14.04 14.44
N GLN A 162 -18.33 -12.91 15.10
CA GLN A 162 -17.25 -11.95 15.36
C GLN A 162 -16.21 -12.48 16.35
N VAL A 163 -16.65 -13.10 17.43
CA VAL A 163 -15.72 -13.67 18.45
C VAL A 163 -15.00 -14.87 17.89
N CYS A 164 -15.72 -15.79 17.24
CA CYS A 164 -15.11 -16.99 16.63
C CYS A 164 -14.21 -16.67 15.44
N ASN A 165 -14.28 -15.46 14.89
CA ASN A 165 -13.56 -15.06 13.68
C ASN A 165 -13.84 -16.01 12.51
N THR A 166 -15.06 -16.47 12.37
CA THR A 166 -15.50 -17.30 11.25
C THR A 166 -16.31 -16.48 10.27
N GLY A 167 -16.14 -16.73 9.00
CA GLY A 167 -16.83 -15.99 7.96
C GLY A 167 -16.44 -16.44 6.56
N ASP A 168 -17.12 -15.86 5.60
CA ASP A 168 -17.04 -16.20 4.19
C ASP A 168 -16.75 -14.97 3.33
N ILE A 169 -16.35 -15.20 2.10
CA ILE A 169 -16.21 -14.15 1.11
C ILE A 169 -17.19 -14.45 -0.03
N HIS A 170 -18.12 -13.54 -0.23
CA HIS A 170 -19.10 -13.62 -1.30
C HIS A 170 -18.56 -12.89 -2.54
N ILE A 171 -18.67 -13.50 -3.70
CA ILE A 171 -18.35 -12.89 -5.01
C ILE A 171 -19.65 -12.77 -5.81
N ASN A 172 -20.00 -11.53 -6.19
CA ASN A 172 -21.22 -11.23 -6.95
C ASN A 172 -22.50 -11.84 -6.34
N GLY A 173 -22.55 -11.95 -5.01
CA GLY A 173 -23.68 -12.51 -4.27
C GLY A 173 -23.66 -14.03 -4.12
N LEU A 174 -22.71 -14.75 -4.70
CA LEU A 174 -22.54 -16.19 -4.46
C LEU A 174 -21.81 -16.40 -3.13
N GLU A 175 -22.23 -17.42 -2.39
CA GLU A 175 -21.78 -17.74 -1.05
C GLU A 175 -20.31 -18.23 -1.01
N GLY A 176 -19.71 -18.18 0.17
CA GLY A 176 -18.33 -18.53 0.43
C GLY A 176 -17.84 -19.89 -0.08
N PRO A 177 -18.65 -20.99 0.03
CA PRO A 177 -18.26 -22.29 -0.51
C PRO A 177 -17.96 -22.31 -2.02
N TYR A 178 -18.43 -21.31 -2.74
CA TYR A 178 -18.19 -21.15 -4.19
C TYR A 178 -17.06 -20.16 -4.51
N THR A 179 -16.37 -19.66 -3.51
CA THR A 179 -15.26 -18.73 -3.64
C THR A 179 -13.95 -19.40 -3.22
N MET A 180 -13.10 -19.73 -4.19
CA MET A 180 -11.81 -20.34 -3.91
C MET A 180 -10.77 -19.30 -3.53
N ILE A 181 -9.98 -19.60 -2.49
CA ILE A 181 -8.89 -18.76 -2.03
C ILE A 181 -7.56 -19.48 -2.26
N LEU A 182 -6.62 -18.78 -2.89
CA LEU A 182 -5.30 -19.27 -3.21
C LEU A 182 -4.22 -18.36 -2.59
N ILE A 183 -3.09 -18.96 -2.23
CA ILE A 183 -1.84 -18.26 -1.94
C ILE A 183 -0.79 -18.75 -2.94
N ASP A 184 -0.25 -17.84 -3.75
CA ASP A 184 0.72 -18.17 -4.81
C ASP A 184 0.24 -19.31 -5.75
N GLY A 185 -1.07 -19.38 -6.00
CA GLY A 185 -1.70 -20.42 -6.82
C GLY A 185 -2.00 -21.74 -6.09
N MET A 186 -1.71 -21.86 -4.81
CA MET A 186 -2.00 -23.02 -3.99
C MET A 186 -3.30 -22.84 -3.21
N PRO A 187 -4.28 -23.73 -3.32
CA PRO A 187 -5.53 -23.63 -2.56
C PRO A 187 -5.28 -23.67 -1.05
N ILE A 188 -6.00 -22.82 -0.33
CA ILE A 188 -6.10 -22.94 1.12
C ILE A 188 -7.28 -23.88 1.40
N VAL A 189 -6.99 -25.06 1.91
CA VAL A 189 -7.99 -26.10 2.18
C VAL A 189 -8.49 -25.96 3.61
N SER A 190 -9.71 -25.59 3.83
CA SER A 190 -10.65 -25.77 4.94
C SER A 190 -11.66 -24.62 5.03
N SER A 191 -12.83 -24.87 5.63
CA SER A 191 -13.86 -23.85 5.85
C SER A 191 -13.42 -22.70 6.78
N LEU A 192 -12.42 -22.93 7.63
CA LEU A 192 -11.77 -21.89 8.45
C LEU A 192 -10.71 -21.09 7.67
N SER A 193 -10.48 -21.45 6.41
CA SER A 193 -9.39 -20.89 5.61
C SER A 193 -9.63 -19.46 5.16
N SER A 194 -10.88 -19.04 5.00
CA SER A 194 -11.18 -17.70 4.47
C SER A 194 -10.66 -16.59 5.39
N VAL A 195 -11.06 -16.59 6.64
CA VAL A 195 -10.67 -15.55 7.59
C VAL A 195 -9.28 -15.78 8.14
N TYR A 196 -9.03 -16.95 8.74
CA TYR A 196 -7.73 -17.28 9.35
C TYR A 196 -6.62 -17.40 8.29
N GLY A 197 -6.96 -17.93 7.10
CA GLY A 197 -6.04 -18.02 5.99
C GLY A 197 -5.54 -16.65 5.52
N LEU A 198 -6.42 -15.68 5.38
CA LEU A 198 -6.09 -14.35 4.91
C LEU A 198 -5.54 -13.44 6.02
N SER A 199 -6.08 -13.55 7.24
CA SER A 199 -5.62 -12.75 8.39
C SER A 199 -4.18 -13.07 8.81
N GLY A 200 -3.71 -14.28 8.53
CA GLY A 200 -2.35 -14.70 8.86
C GLY A 200 -1.27 -14.30 7.85
N ILE A 201 -1.61 -13.57 6.78
CA ILE A 201 -0.64 -13.09 5.80
C ILE A 201 -0.30 -11.63 6.09
N PRO A 202 0.94 -11.28 6.47
CA PRO A 202 1.34 -9.90 6.64
C PRO A 202 1.23 -9.12 5.32
N ASN A 203 0.60 -7.93 5.36
CA ASN A 203 0.42 -7.07 4.19
C ASN A 203 1.76 -6.68 3.53
N SER A 204 2.82 -6.60 4.34
CA SER A 204 4.19 -6.34 3.87
C SER A 204 4.71 -7.37 2.88
N LEU A 205 4.18 -8.60 2.90
CA LEU A 205 4.58 -9.68 1.99
C LEU A 205 3.75 -9.76 0.71
N VAL A 206 2.61 -9.09 0.65
CA VAL A 206 1.76 -9.11 -0.54
C VAL A 206 2.41 -8.34 -1.67
N GLU A 207 2.48 -8.94 -2.85
CA GLU A 207 2.86 -8.26 -4.10
C GLU A 207 1.62 -7.71 -4.80
N ARG A 208 0.58 -8.54 -4.94
CA ARG A 208 -0.72 -8.18 -5.51
C ARG A 208 -1.77 -9.23 -5.15
N ILE A 209 -3.03 -8.87 -5.33
CA ILE A 209 -4.17 -9.78 -5.24
C ILE A 209 -4.79 -9.87 -6.64
N GLU A 210 -4.91 -11.08 -7.15
CA GLU A 210 -5.58 -11.38 -8.43
C GLU A 210 -6.96 -11.94 -8.13
N ILE A 211 -7.99 -11.38 -8.75
CA ILE A 211 -9.39 -11.77 -8.52
C ILE A 211 -10.05 -12.10 -9.85
N VAL A 212 -10.66 -13.27 -9.93
CA VAL A 212 -11.55 -13.67 -11.01
C VAL A 212 -12.97 -13.66 -10.48
N LYS A 213 -13.82 -12.81 -11.05
CA LYS A 213 -15.25 -12.70 -10.70
C LYS A 213 -16.07 -13.44 -11.73
N GLY A 214 -16.31 -14.71 -11.47
CA GLY A 214 -17.03 -15.60 -12.36
C GLY A 214 -16.43 -17.01 -12.39
N PRO A 215 -17.01 -17.92 -13.16
CA PRO A 215 -16.64 -19.32 -13.11
C PRO A 215 -15.19 -19.54 -13.54
N ALA A 216 -14.39 -20.11 -12.62
CA ALA A 216 -13.04 -20.59 -12.85
C ALA A 216 -12.92 -22.10 -12.58
N SER A 217 -14.06 -22.78 -12.51
CA SER A 217 -14.16 -24.19 -12.13
C SER A 217 -13.44 -25.14 -13.09
N SER A 218 -13.28 -24.79 -14.35
CA SER A 218 -12.55 -25.59 -15.33
C SER A 218 -11.06 -25.76 -14.98
N LEU A 219 -10.47 -24.82 -14.25
CA LEU A 219 -9.07 -24.86 -13.83
C LEU A 219 -8.90 -25.25 -12.37
N TYR A 220 -9.86 -24.87 -11.52
CA TYR A 220 -9.69 -24.90 -10.06
C TYR A 220 -10.75 -25.78 -9.35
N GLY A 221 -11.69 -26.38 -10.08
CA GLY A 221 -12.71 -27.27 -9.50
C GLY A 221 -13.98 -26.54 -9.03
N SER A 222 -14.89 -27.31 -8.42
CA SER A 222 -16.23 -26.88 -8.05
C SER A 222 -16.28 -25.71 -7.04
N GLU A 223 -15.27 -25.55 -6.21
CA GLU A 223 -15.19 -24.46 -5.25
C GLU A 223 -14.93 -23.08 -5.90
N ALA A 224 -14.57 -23.04 -7.19
CA ALA A 224 -14.32 -21.81 -7.93
C ALA A 224 -15.46 -21.45 -8.91
N VAL A 225 -16.70 -21.86 -8.65
CA VAL A 225 -17.87 -21.52 -9.49
C VAL A 225 -18.23 -20.04 -9.40
N GLY A 226 -18.16 -19.45 -8.22
CA GLY A 226 -18.42 -18.02 -7.99
C GLY A 226 -17.25 -17.14 -8.38
N GLY A 227 -16.05 -17.71 -8.33
CA GLY A 227 -14.81 -17.01 -8.60
C GLY A 227 -13.68 -17.44 -7.69
N LEU A 228 -12.57 -16.73 -7.81
CA LEU A 228 -11.42 -17.01 -6.96
C LEU A 228 -10.62 -15.74 -6.61
N ILE A 229 -9.92 -15.81 -5.48
CA ILE A 229 -9.03 -14.79 -4.97
C ILE A 229 -7.65 -15.41 -4.78
N ASN A 230 -6.65 -14.92 -5.48
CA ASN A 230 -5.28 -15.41 -5.38
C ASN A 230 -4.35 -14.32 -4.81
N ILE A 231 -3.81 -14.58 -3.64
CA ILE A 231 -2.85 -13.70 -2.98
C ILE A 231 -1.46 -14.04 -3.50
N ILE A 232 -0.90 -13.17 -4.32
CA ILE A 232 0.47 -13.33 -4.82
C ILE A 232 1.43 -12.67 -3.84
N THR A 233 2.32 -13.46 -3.25
CA THR A 233 3.31 -12.96 -2.32
C THR A 233 4.61 -12.57 -3.03
N LYS A 234 5.33 -11.59 -2.47
CA LYS A 234 6.61 -11.12 -3.01
C LYS A 234 7.60 -12.25 -3.16
N ARG A 235 8.39 -12.19 -4.21
CA ARG A 235 9.49 -13.13 -4.41
C ARG A 235 10.64 -12.77 -3.46
N PRO A 236 11.20 -13.74 -2.69
CA PRO A 236 12.31 -13.44 -1.78
C PRO A 236 13.51 -12.77 -2.45
N VAL A 237 13.77 -13.10 -3.72
CA VAL A 237 14.90 -12.55 -4.49
C VAL A 237 14.75 -11.05 -4.76
N SER A 238 13.56 -10.59 -5.16
CA SER A 238 13.28 -9.20 -5.57
C SER A 238 12.67 -8.34 -4.46
N ALA A 239 12.34 -8.92 -3.31
CA ALA A 239 11.77 -8.18 -2.19
C ALA A 239 12.74 -7.13 -1.63
N PRO A 240 12.25 -6.01 -1.10
CA PRO A 240 13.07 -5.04 -0.39
C PRO A 240 13.74 -5.68 0.84
N ARG A 241 14.91 -5.17 1.23
CA ARG A 241 15.63 -5.69 2.41
C ARG A 241 14.84 -5.51 3.70
N PHE A 242 14.12 -4.39 3.80
CA PHE A 242 13.30 -4.04 4.94
C PHE A 242 12.06 -3.29 4.45
N SER A 243 10.93 -3.56 5.06
CA SER A 243 9.68 -2.80 4.92
C SER A 243 8.96 -2.77 6.25
N ALA A 244 8.36 -1.64 6.58
CA ALA A 244 7.53 -1.49 7.76
C ALA A 244 6.32 -0.64 7.42
N ASP A 245 5.18 -1.00 7.98
CA ASP A 245 3.92 -0.29 7.86
C ASP A 245 3.21 -0.30 9.22
N PHE A 246 2.75 0.86 9.66
CA PHE A 246 2.08 1.02 10.93
C PHE A 246 0.84 1.86 10.75
N PHE A 247 -0.26 1.46 11.34
CA PHE A 247 -1.42 2.32 11.47
C PHE A 247 -2.11 2.12 12.82
N GLY A 248 -2.84 3.14 13.22
CA GLY A 248 -3.73 3.10 14.36
C GLY A 248 -5.03 3.81 14.04
N THR A 249 -6.10 3.46 14.71
CA THR A 249 -7.41 4.09 14.57
C THR A 249 -7.78 4.87 15.82
N SER A 250 -8.73 5.80 15.70
CA SER A 250 -9.31 6.52 16.84
C SER A 250 -10.07 5.59 17.81
N TRP A 251 -10.40 4.38 17.36
CA TRP A 251 -11.02 3.33 18.19
C TRP A 251 -10.01 2.68 19.15
N GLY A 252 -8.70 2.85 18.91
CA GLY A 252 -7.63 2.25 19.70
C GLY A 252 -7.12 0.93 19.14
N GLU A 253 -7.28 0.71 17.85
CA GLU A 253 -6.61 -0.37 17.13
C GLU A 253 -5.18 0.03 16.79
N TYR A 254 -4.26 -0.91 16.91
CA TYR A 254 -2.85 -0.77 16.51
C TYR A 254 -2.45 -1.93 15.65
N ASN A 255 -1.90 -1.64 14.49
CA ASN A 255 -1.39 -2.65 13.56
C ASN A 255 0.04 -2.32 13.16
N ALA A 256 0.89 -3.32 13.16
CA ALA A 256 2.29 -3.24 12.72
C ALA A 256 2.59 -4.38 11.77
N ASP A 257 3.09 -4.06 10.59
CA ASP A 257 3.56 -4.99 9.58
C ASP A 257 5.05 -4.76 9.31
N ILE A 258 5.86 -5.80 9.46
CA ILE A 258 7.30 -5.74 9.22
C ILE A 258 7.68 -6.83 8.22
N GLY A 259 8.41 -6.46 7.18
CA GLY A 259 8.99 -7.37 6.21
C GLY A 259 10.51 -7.30 6.22
N ILE A 260 11.18 -8.44 6.32
CA ILE A 260 12.64 -8.54 6.36
C ILE A 260 13.09 -9.57 5.33
N LYS A 261 14.03 -9.17 4.46
CA LYS A 261 14.71 -10.07 3.54
C LYS A 261 16.10 -10.38 4.04
N LEU A 262 16.40 -11.66 4.14
CA LEU A 262 17.73 -12.19 4.44
C LEU A 262 18.27 -12.95 3.23
N GLN A 263 19.58 -12.88 3.03
CA GLN A 263 20.28 -13.66 2.02
C GLN A 263 21.07 -14.77 2.70
N ALA A 264 20.68 -16.01 2.47
CA ALA A 264 21.35 -17.20 3.02
C ALA A 264 22.21 -17.85 1.94
N GLY A 265 23.37 -17.24 1.64
CA GLY A 265 24.27 -17.68 0.57
C GLY A 265 23.91 -17.09 -0.81
N LYS A 266 24.58 -17.58 -1.87
CA LYS A 266 24.50 -16.99 -3.22
C LYS A 266 23.16 -17.25 -3.95
N LYS A 267 22.43 -18.30 -3.57
CA LYS A 267 21.25 -18.77 -4.30
C LYS A 267 20.00 -18.92 -3.44
N THR A 268 20.05 -18.56 -2.15
CA THR A 268 18.94 -18.71 -1.22
C THR A 268 18.59 -17.37 -0.62
N SER A 269 17.38 -16.95 -0.81
CA SER A 269 16.82 -15.74 -0.20
C SER A 269 15.65 -16.12 0.70
N ILE A 270 15.56 -15.49 1.87
CA ILE A 270 14.50 -15.71 2.86
C ILE A 270 13.76 -14.39 3.03
N LEU A 271 12.47 -14.42 2.90
CA LEU A 271 11.58 -13.29 3.17
C LEU A 271 10.71 -13.64 4.37
N THR A 272 10.82 -12.87 5.43
CA THR A 272 10.04 -13.02 6.65
C THR A 272 9.14 -11.80 6.82
N GLY A 273 7.86 -12.04 7.00
CA GLY A 273 6.89 -11.01 7.37
C GLY A 273 6.32 -11.30 8.75
N ILE A 274 6.15 -10.25 9.51
CA ILE A 274 5.56 -10.29 10.85
C ILE A 274 4.43 -9.26 10.87
N ASN A 275 3.25 -9.69 11.31
CA ASN A 275 2.15 -8.79 11.61
C ASN A 275 1.80 -8.88 13.10
N TYR A 276 1.60 -7.75 13.71
CA TYR A 276 1.06 -7.60 15.04
C TYR A 276 -0.18 -6.72 14.99
N PHE A 277 -1.28 -7.21 15.54
CA PHE A 277 -2.53 -6.45 15.71
C PHE A 277 -2.99 -6.50 17.15
N ASN A 278 -3.44 -5.36 17.65
CA ASN A 278 -3.96 -5.26 19.02
C ASN A 278 -5.15 -4.32 19.06
N PHE A 279 -6.25 -4.79 19.66
CA PHE A 279 -7.40 -4.01 20.05
C PHE A 279 -7.89 -4.50 21.40
N GLN A 280 -7.70 -3.71 22.46
CA GLN A 280 -8.01 -4.10 23.83
C GLN A 280 -8.91 -3.09 24.56
N GLN A 281 -9.48 -2.13 23.84
CA GLN A 281 -10.38 -1.15 24.41
C GLN A 281 -11.81 -1.69 24.46
N LYS A 282 -12.33 -1.88 25.65
CA LYS A 282 -13.74 -2.22 25.87
C LYS A 282 -14.61 -1.02 25.49
N LYS A 283 -15.42 -1.15 24.45
CA LYS A 283 -16.37 -0.14 23.98
C LYS A 283 -17.79 -0.66 24.20
N ASP A 284 -18.61 0.20 24.74
CA ASP A 284 -20.03 -0.03 25.02
C ASP A 284 -20.75 1.31 24.78
N TYR A 285 -21.27 1.51 23.58
CA TYR A 285 -21.93 2.75 23.17
C TYR A 285 -23.43 2.74 23.44
N ASN A 286 -24.03 1.54 23.51
CA ASN A 286 -25.45 1.36 23.76
C ASN A 286 -25.76 1.22 25.24
N ASN A 287 -24.75 1.14 26.13
CA ASN A 287 -24.83 1.01 27.58
C ASN A 287 -25.56 -0.27 28.03
N ASP A 288 -25.38 -1.38 27.33
CA ASP A 288 -25.94 -2.68 27.69
C ASP A 288 -24.96 -3.52 28.55
N HIS A 289 -23.80 -2.98 28.89
CA HIS A 289 -22.70 -3.60 29.64
C HIS A 289 -21.99 -4.74 28.90
N PHE A 290 -22.16 -4.84 27.58
CA PHE A 290 -21.44 -5.76 26.73
C PHE A 290 -20.46 -5.02 25.83
N THR A 291 -19.46 -5.75 25.32
CA THR A 291 -18.51 -5.18 24.34
C THR A 291 -19.17 -5.09 22.97
N ASP A 292 -19.26 -3.89 22.39
CA ASP A 292 -19.73 -3.68 21.01
C ASP A 292 -18.82 -4.29 19.95
N MET A 293 -17.55 -4.41 20.29
CA MET A 293 -16.52 -4.94 19.39
C MET A 293 -15.71 -6.02 20.09
N THR A 294 -15.35 -7.04 19.35
CA THR A 294 -14.50 -8.12 19.84
C THR A 294 -13.09 -7.61 20.10
N LEU A 295 -12.61 -7.78 21.32
CA LEU A 295 -11.22 -7.51 21.66
C LEU A 295 -10.33 -8.57 21.05
N GLN A 296 -9.16 -8.15 20.55
CA GLN A 296 -8.30 -9.03 19.78
C GLN A 296 -6.82 -8.71 20.01
N HIS A 297 -6.05 -9.77 20.12
CA HIS A 297 -4.60 -9.73 20.07
C HIS A 297 -4.11 -10.79 19.10
N ARG A 298 -3.39 -10.40 18.06
CA ARG A 298 -2.90 -11.32 17.02
C ARG A 298 -1.44 -11.08 16.72
N VAL A 299 -0.71 -12.18 16.57
CA VAL A 299 0.65 -12.21 16.02
C VAL A 299 0.65 -13.21 14.87
N SER A 300 1.13 -12.82 13.72
CA SER A 300 1.37 -13.73 12.62
C SER A 300 2.78 -13.60 12.06
N VAL A 301 3.37 -14.73 11.70
CA VAL A 301 4.68 -14.83 11.07
C VAL A 301 4.52 -15.65 9.81
N PHE A 302 4.92 -15.08 8.70
CA PHE A 302 4.98 -15.78 7.41
C PHE A 302 6.41 -15.75 6.91
N GLN A 303 6.94 -16.91 6.55
CA GLN A 303 8.30 -17.02 6.04
C GLN A 303 8.30 -17.77 4.71
N LYS A 304 8.99 -17.20 3.74
CA LYS A 304 9.12 -17.76 2.39
C LYS A 304 10.60 -17.88 2.03
N TRP A 305 11.03 -19.07 1.68
CA TRP A 305 12.36 -19.38 1.19
C TRP A 305 12.32 -19.49 -0.33
N GLY A 306 13.23 -18.81 -1.01
CA GLY A 306 13.42 -18.89 -2.44
C GLY A 306 14.79 -19.49 -2.75
N PHE A 307 14.81 -20.56 -3.54
CA PHE A 307 16.02 -21.24 -3.96
C PHE A 307 16.18 -21.11 -5.46
N GLU A 308 17.18 -20.34 -5.90
CA GLU A 308 17.51 -20.19 -7.33
C GLU A 308 18.16 -21.45 -7.86
N ARG A 309 17.60 -21.99 -8.93
CA ARG A 309 18.11 -23.16 -9.63
C ARG A 309 18.67 -22.79 -11.01
N LYS A 310 19.41 -23.73 -11.62
CA LYS A 310 19.92 -23.58 -12.99
C LYS A 310 18.79 -23.24 -13.95
N LYS A 311 19.08 -22.45 -15.00
CA LYS A 311 18.14 -21.97 -16.03
C LYS A 311 17.01 -21.07 -15.48
N GLY A 312 17.26 -20.27 -14.43
CA GLY A 312 16.29 -19.32 -13.91
C GLY A 312 15.07 -19.93 -13.21
N ARG A 313 15.09 -21.23 -12.92
CA ARG A 313 14.02 -21.91 -12.17
C ARG A 313 14.09 -21.51 -10.71
N LEU A 314 12.93 -21.30 -10.10
CA LEU A 314 12.79 -20.99 -8.68
C LEU A 314 12.04 -22.15 -7.99
N LEU A 315 12.60 -22.64 -6.90
CA LEU A 315 11.86 -23.44 -5.93
C LEU A 315 11.56 -22.54 -4.74
N SER A 316 10.33 -22.54 -4.28
CA SER A 316 9.94 -21.82 -3.07
C SER A 316 9.28 -22.75 -2.06
N LEU A 317 9.57 -22.51 -0.79
CA LEU A 317 8.90 -23.11 0.35
C LEU A 317 8.35 -21.98 1.20
N ALA A 318 7.14 -22.13 1.71
CA ALA A 318 6.54 -21.16 2.61
C ALA A 318 6.01 -21.85 3.87
N ALA A 319 6.16 -21.19 4.99
CA ALA A 319 5.56 -21.58 6.26
C ALA A 319 4.91 -20.38 6.92
N ARG A 320 3.84 -20.65 7.65
CA ARG A 320 3.06 -19.64 8.36
C ARG A 320 2.74 -20.11 9.76
N PHE A 321 2.85 -19.19 10.69
CA PHE A 321 2.39 -19.33 12.05
C PHE A 321 1.48 -18.16 12.38
N MET A 322 0.38 -18.41 13.10
CA MET A 322 -0.51 -17.37 13.59
C MET A 322 -0.97 -17.76 15.00
N TYR A 323 -0.94 -16.79 15.87
CA TYR A 323 -1.57 -16.86 17.19
C TYR A 323 -2.57 -15.72 17.29
N GLU A 324 -3.77 -16.02 17.73
CA GLU A 324 -4.84 -15.05 17.95
C GLU A 324 -5.58 -15.38 19.24
N ASP A 325 -5.82 -14.38 20.07
CA ASP A 325 -6.66 -14.44 21.28
C ASP A 325 -7.74 -13.36 21.12
N ARG A 326 -8.99 -13.80 21.14
CA ARG A 326 -10.17 -12.94 20.97
C ARG A 326 -11.15 -13.20 22.10
N TRP A 327 -11.86 -12.15 22.46
CA TRP A 327 -13.00 -12.29 23.35
C TRP A 327 -14.00 -11.13 23.18
N GLY A 328 -15.25 -11.39 23.54
CA GLY A 328 -16.34 -10.42 23.64
C GLY A 328 -17.35 -10.88 24.67
N GLY A 329 -18.13 -9.97 25.20
CA GLY A 329 -19.16 -10.26 26.19
C GLY A 329 -19.27 -9.18 27.26
N ASP A 330 -19.69 -9.54 28.45
CA ASP A 330 -19.86 -8.64 29.59
C ASP A 330 -18.56 -7.90 29.92
N LEU A 331 -18.62 -6.59 30.14
CA LEU A 331 -17.46 -5.75 30.43
C LEU A 331 -16.66 -6.19 31.66
N ARG A 332 -17.29 -6.92 32.60
CA ARG A 332 -16.63 -7.46 33.80
C ARG A 332 -15.87 -8.75 33.51
N TRP A 333 -16.06 -9.37 32.33
CA TRP A 333 -15.37 -10.59 31.98
C TRP A 333 -13.85 -10.43 31.98
N GLN A 334 -13.17 -11.45 32.49
CA GLN A 334 -11.72 -11.57 32.56
C GLN A 334 -11.31 -13.00 32.19
N LYS A 335 -10.07 -13.19 31.76
CA LYS A 335 -9.55 -14.53 31.39
C LYS A 335 -9.73 -15.60 32.45
N LYS A 336 -9.74 -15.23 33.74
CA LYS A 336 -9.98 -16.18 34.86
C LYS A 336 -11.39 -16.77 34.88
N PHE A 337 -12.34 -16.17 34.16
CA PHE A 337 -13.71 -16.67 34.05
C PHE A 337 -13.94 -17.56 32.84
N ARG A 338 -12.89 -17.81 32.05
CA ARG A 338 -12.96 -18.69 30.87
C ARG A 338 -13.41 -20.11 31.29
N GLY A 339 -14.44 -20.62 30.61
CA GLY A 339 -15.05 -21.92 30.94
C GLY A 339 -15.94 -21.94 32.19
N GLY A 340 -16.21 -20.78 32.80
CA GLY A 340 -17.15 -20.63 33.92
C GLY A 340 -18.50 -20.07 33.47
N ASP A 341 -19.50 -20.13 34.38
CA ASP A 341 -20.87 -19.75 34.14
C ASP A 341 -21.33 -18.46 34.85
N ARG A 342 -20.43 -17.80 35.59
CA ARG A 342 -20.77 -16.62 36.42
C ARG A 342 -20.90 -15.32 35.65
N ILE A 343 -20.06 -15.12 34.61
CA ILE A 343 -20.02 -13.89 33.81
C ILE A 343 -19.91 -14.32 32.36
N TYR A 344 -20.89 -13.90 31.55
CA TYR A 344 -20.92 -14.26 30.15
C TYR A 344 -19.75 -13.64 29.38
N GLY A 345 -19.09 -14.46 28.59
CA GLY A 345 -18.07 -14.03 27.67
C GLY A 345 -17.67 -15.17 26.76
N GLU A 346 -17.64 -14.89 25.50
CA GLU A 346 -17.08 -15.80 24.49
C GLU A 346 -15.62 -15.49 24.26
N SER A 347 -14.79 -16.51 24.18
CA SER A 347 -13.38 -16.32 23.88
C SER A 347 -12.87 -17.48 23.05
N ILE A 348 -12.03 -17.15 22.09
CA ILE A 348 -11.33 -18.13 21.27
C ILE A 348 -9.84 -17.77 21.21
N TYR A 349 -9.02 -18.80 21.14
CA TYR A 349 -7.59 -18.66 20.84
C TYR A 349 -7.18 -19.77 19.88
N THR A 350 -6.31 -19.45 18.97
CA THR A 350 -5.80 -20.35 17.94
C THR A 350 -4.28 -20.25 17.84
#